data_acd789392f9c9ef3c3ed295dedaf05dc
#
_entry.id   acd789392f9c9ef3c3ed295dedaf05dc
#
_cell.length_a   1.000
_cell.length_b   1.000
_cell.length_c   1.000
_cell.angle_alpha   90.00
_cell.angle_beta   90.00
_cell.angle_gamma   90.00
#
_symmetry.space_group_name_H-M   'P 1'
#
loop_
_entity.id
_entity.type
_entity.pdbx_description
1 polymer ?
#
loop_
_entity_poly.entity_id
_entity_poly.type
_entity_poly.pdbx_seq_one_letter_code
_entity_poly.pdbx_strand_id
1 'polypeptide(L)'
;MAKKQCYVVYKGKVPGVYDEWPECQAQVDGVSGASHKGFKSRQEAEASYLRFTLARERTHNRRLVYCIVPLSLIVIALLAYIIVWMDDE
;
A
#
# COMPACT_ATOMS: atom_id res chain seq x y z
N MET A 1 28.17 -17.75 11.14
CA MET A 1 26.98 -17.71 10.28
C MET A 1 26.08 -16.57 10.69
N ALA A 2 25.74 -15.74 9.75
CA ALA A 2 24.79 -14.67 10.03
C ALA A 2 23.39 -15.24 10.11
N LYS A 3 22.84 -15.34 11.31
CA LYS A 3 21.45 -15.70 11.50
C LYS A 3 20.56 -14.53 11.06
N LYS A 4 19.51 -14.82 10.34
CA LYS A 4 18.50 -13.83 10.03
C LYS A 4 17.79 -13.46 11.33
N GLN A 5 17.76 -12.16 11.65
CA GLN A 5 17.22 -11.68 12.92
C GLN A 5 15.78 -11.20 12.81
N CYS A 6 15.34 -10.85 11.62
CA CYS A 6 14.00 -10.35 11.39
C CYS A 6 13.41 -10.97 10.15
N TYR A 7 12.09 -11.08 10.14
CA TYR A 7 11.34 -11.65 9.03
C TYR A 7 10.21 -10.70 8.65
N VAL A 8 9.96 -10.57 7.36
CA VAL A 8 8.86 -9.78 6.86
C VAL A 8 7.83 -10.70 6.22
N VAL A 9 6.59 -10.58 6.63
CA VAL A 9 5.46 -11.26 6.00
C VAL A 9 4.75 -10.26 5.11
N TYR A 10 4.84 -10.46 3.80
CA TYR A 10 4.15 -9.61 2.83
C TYR A 10 2.71 -10.06 2.63
N LYS A 11 2.50 -11.37 2.57
CA LYS A 11 1.18 -11.98 2.48
C LYS A 11 1.07 -13.10 3.49
N GLY A 12 0.09 -13.02 4.36
CA GLY A 12 -0.17 -13.99 5.42
C GLY A 12 -1.37 -13.57 6.23
N LYS A 13 -1.58 -14.23 7.37
CA LYS A 13 -2.71 -13.90 8.24
C LYS A 13 -2.62 -12.46 8.75
N VAL A 14 -1.44 -12.06 9.23
CA VAL A 14 -1.16 -10.70 9.68
C VAL A 14 0.17 -10.26 9.08
N PRO A 15 0.19 -9.48 7.99
CA PRO A 15 1.42 -8.96 7.43
C PRO A 15 2.14 -8.03 8.40
N GLY A 16 3.46 -8.00 8.34
CA GLY A 16 4.25 -7.15 9.22
C GLY A 16 5.68 -7.65 9.36
N VAL A 17 6.39 -7.04 10.30
CA VAL A 17 7.78 -7.39 10.62
C VAL A 17 7.78 -8.20 11.92
N TYR A 18 8.45 -9.34 11.88
CA TYR A 18 8.52 -10.27 13.01
C TYR A 18 9.97 -10.51 13.40
N ASP A 19 10.26 -10.50 14.69
CA ASP A 19 11.60 -10.69 15.20
C ASP A 19 11.98 -12.18 15.31
N GLU A 20 11.00 -13.05 15.41
CA GLU A 20 11.24 -14.48 15.62
C GLU A 20 10.56 -15.31 14.53
N TRP A 21 11.25 -16.38 14.11
CA TRP A 21 10.75 -17.27 13.07
C TRP A 21 9.40 -17.93 13.43
N PRO A 22 9.20 -18.44 14.67
CA PRO A 22 7.90 -19.05 14.99
C PRO A 22 6.73 -18.11 14.81
N GLU A 23 6.90 -16.84 15.14
CA GLU A 23 5.87 -15.82 14.92
C GLU A 23 5.58 -15.61 13.45
N CYS A 24 6.65 -15.52 12.63
CA CYS A 24 6.52 -15.38 11.19
C CYS A 24 5.84 -16.61 10.57
N GLN A 25 6.28 -17.79 11.00
CA GLN A 25 5.73 -19.05 10.49
C GLN A 25 4.22 -19.15 10.76
N ALA A 26 3.79 -18.72 11.95
CA ALA A 26 2.37 -18.74 12.29
C ALA A 26 1.51 -17.92 11.35
N GLN A 27 2.08 -16.87 10.75
CA GLN A 27 1.34 -15.99 9.84
C GLN A 27 1.26 -16.52 8.41
N VAL A 28 2.24 -17.33 7.99
CA VAL A 28 2.29 -17.84 6.62
C VAL A 28 1.80 -19.28 6.52
N ASP A 29 1.79 -20.00 7.64
CA ASP A 29 1.41 -21.41 7.67
C ASP A 29 -0.06 -21.58 7.31
N GLY A 30 -0.33 -22.46 6.34
CA GLY A 30 -1.69 -22.74 5.89
C GLY A 30 -2.31 -21.64 5.03
N VAL A 31 -1.57 -20.59 4.70
CA VAL A 31 -2.07 -19.49 3.87
C VAL A 31 -1.63 -19.69 2.42
N SER A 32 -2.60 -19.81 1.51
CA SER A 32 -2.32 -19.94 0.09
C SER A 32 -1.75 -18.63 -0.46
N GLY A 33 -0.63 -18.72 -1.18
CA GLY A 33 0.02 -17.54 -1.74
C GLY A 33 0.78 -16.70 -0.73
N ALA A 34 1.05 -17.24 0.46
CA ALA A 34 1.82 -16.53 1.49
C ALA A 34 3.22 -16.18 0.98
N SER A 35 3.71 -15.02 1.37
CA SER A 35 5.03 -14.53 0.97
C SER A 35 5.74 -13.94 2.18
N HIS A 36 6.99 -14.35 2.39
CA HIS A 36 7.82 -13.84 3.47
C HIS A 36 9.29 -13.83 3.06
N LYS A 37 10.09 -13.07 3.80
CA LYS A 37 11.54 -13.00 3.57
C LYS A 37 12.25 -12.70 4.88
N GLY A 38 13.43 -13.31 5.07
CA GLY A 38 14.27 -13.06 6.24
C GLY A 38 15.33 -12.01 5.95
N PHE A 39 15.66 -11.21 6.95
CA PHE A 39 16.66 -10.15 6.87
C PHE A 39 17.64 -10.26 8.04
N LYS A 40 18.85 -9.74 7.83
CA LYS A 40 19.89 -9.76 8.86
C LYS A 40 19.65 -8.73 9.95
N SER A 41 18.96 -7.64 9.64
CA SER A 41 18.69 -6.59 10.60
C SER A 41 17.22 -6.16 10.53
N ARG A 42 16.72 -5.67 11.65
CA ARG A 42 15.37 -5.12 11.74
C ARG A 42 15.18 -3.91 10.83
N GLN A 43 16.23 -3.09 10.72
CA GLN A 43 16.20 -1.90 9.87
C GLN A 43 15.98 -2.25 8.41
N GLU A 44 16.67 -3.28 7.92
CA GLU A 44 16.46 -3.78 6.54
C GLU A 44 15.05 -4.35 6.35
N ALA A 45 14.56 -5.09 7.35
CA ALA A 45 13.24 -5.68 7.31
C ALA A 45 12.16 -4.60 7.26
N GLU A 46 12.25 -3.60 8.10
CA GLU A 46 11.30 -2.49 8.15
C GLU A 46 11.33 -1.68 6.86
N ALA A 47 12.52 -1.44 6.30
CA ALA A 47 12.66 -0.72 5.03
C ALA A 47 12.00 -1.50 3.88
N SER A 48 12.18 -2.81 3.84
CA SER A 48 11.57 -3.66 2.82
C SER A 48 10.05 -3.67 2.93
N TYR A 49 9.54 -3.81 4.15
CA TYR A 49 8.10 -3.80 4.39
C TYR A 49 7.48 -2.44 4.03
N LEU A 50 8.14 -1.36 4.38
CA LEU A 50 7.70 -0.01 4.05
C LEU A 50 7.61 0.20 2.53
N ARG A 51 8.64 -0.25 1.79
CA ARG A 51 8.63 -0.19 0.32
C ARG A 51 7.45 -0.97 -0.26
N PHE A 52 7.19 -2.14 0.29
CA PHE A 52 6.07 -2.97 -0.16
C PHE A 52 4.73 -2.28 0.08
N THR A 53 4.51 -1.72 1.28
CA THR A 53 3.27 -1.04 1.61
C THR A 53 3.07 0.24 0.81
N LEU A 54 4.14 1.02 0.57
CA LEU A 54 4.07 2.23 -0.24
C LEU A 54 3.74 1.91 -1.70
N ALA A 55 4.35 0.86 -2.26
CA ALA A 55 4.03 0.43 -3.63
C ALA A 55 2.57 0.00 -3.76
N ARG A 56 2.05 -0.69 -2.75
CA ARG A 56 0.66 -1.12 -2.71
C ARG A 56 -0.30 0.06 -2.61
N GLU A 57 0.03 1.04 -1.78
CA GLU A 57 -0.77 2.25 -1.62
C GLU A 57 -0.78 3.10 -2.90
N ARG A 58 0.36 3.20 -3.59
CA ARG A 58 0.43 3.90 -4.87
C ARG A 58 -0.55 3.31 -5.89
N THR A 59 -0.60 2.00 -5.99
CA THR A 59 -1.52 1.33 -6.91
C THR A 59 -2.97 1.62 -6.52
N HIS A 60 -3.27 1.54 -5.23
CA HIS A 60 -4.60 1.82 -4.69
C HIS A 60 -4.99 3.29 -4.92
N ASN A 61 -4.10 4.22 -4.64
CA ASN A 61 -4.33 5.65 -4.83
C ASN A 61 -4.55 6.02 -6.30
N ARG A 62 -3.85 5.36 -7.23
CA ARG A 62 -4.10 5.58 -8.64
C ARG A 62 -5.53 5.28 -9.02
N ARG A 63 -6.08 4.17 -8.54
CA ARG A 63 -7.47 3.81 -8.82
C ARG A 63 -8.45 4.85 -8.27
N LEU A 64 -8.21 5.32 -7.05
CA LEU A 64 -9.03 6.35 -6.44
C LEU A 64 -8.93 7.68 -7.20
N VAL A 65 -7.73 8.07 -7.62
CA VAL A 65 -7.52 9.30 -8.38
C VAL A 65 -8.24 9.23 -9.72
N TYR A 66 -8.19 8.10 -10.41
CA TYR A 66 -8.90 7.92 -11.68
C TYR A 66 -10.41 8.01 -11.53
N CYS A 67 -10.94 7.66 -10.37
CA CYS A 67 -12.39 7.77 -10.11
C CYS A 67 -12.80 9.20 -9.71
N ILE A 68 -11.95 9.92 -8.98
CA ILE A 68 -12.25 11.25 -8.44
C ILE A 68 -11.95 12.36 -9.45
N VAL A 69 -10.83 12.29 -10.18
CA VAL A 69 -10.42 13.34 -11.11
C VAL A 69 -11.46 13.64 -12.18
N PRO A 70 -12.07 12.65 -12.87
CA PRO A 70 -13.10 12.94 -13.86
C PRO A 70 -14.32 13.66 -13.27
N LEU A 71 -14.73 13.29 -12.06
CA LEU A 71 -15.84 13.95 -11.38
C LEU A 71 -15.52 15.41 -11.03
N SER A 72 -14.28 15.65 -10.58
CA SER A 72 -13.82 17.00 -10.27
C SER A 72 -13.81 17.89 -11.51
N LEU A 73 -13.34 17.38 -12.64
CA LEU A 73 -13.34 18.11 -13.91
C LEU A 73 -14.74 18.46 -14.36
N ILE A 74 -15.70 17.56 -14.21
CA ILE A 74 -17.09 17.81 -14.55
C ILE A 74 -17.67 18.93 -13.67
N VAL A 75 -17.41 18.89 -12.36
CA VAL A 75 -17.87 19.93 -11.44
C VAL A 75 -17.28 21.29 -11.78
N ILE A 76 -15.98 21.36 -12.06
CA ILE A 76 -15.30 22.60 -12.44
C ILE A 76 -15.88 23.15 -13.74
N ALA A 77 -16.12 22.30 -14.73
CA ALA A 77 -16.70 22.69 -16.00
C ALA A 77 -18.11 23.26 -15.83
N LEU A 78 -18.93 22.62 -15.00
CA LEU A 78 -20.28 23.09 -14.71
C LEU A 78 -20.28 24.44 -14.00
N LEU A 79 -19.37 24.65 -13.04
CA LEU A 79 -19.23 25.92 -12.33
C LEU A 79 -18.79 27.01 -13.28
N ALA A 80 -17.82 26.76 -14.14
CA ALA A 80 -17.37 27.72 -15.14
C ALA A 80 -18.51 28.10 -16.11
N TYR A 81 -19.28 27.12 -16.53
CA TYR A 81 -20.45 27.36 -17.39
C TYR A 81 -21.48 28.27 -16.71
N ILE A 82 -21.78 28.02 -15.44
CA ILE A 82 -22.73 28.83 -14.68
C ILE A 82 -22.22 30.28 -14.52
N ILE A 83 -20.94 30.47 -14.23
CA ILE A 83 -20.33 31.77 -14.07
C ILE A 83 -20.42 32.57 -15.37
N VAL A 84 -20.08 31.97 -16.48
CA VAL A 84 -20.16 32.61 -17.82
C VAL A 84 -21.62 32.96 -18.12
N TRP A 85 -22.55 32.08 -17.82
CA TRP A 85 -23.97 32.32 -18.08
C TRP A 85 -24.51 33.49 -17.24
N MET A 86 -24.07 33.61 -16.00
CA MET A 86 -24.45 34.71 -15.13
C MET A 86 -23.86 36.05 -15.57
N ASP A 87 -22.65 36.02 -16.13
CA ASP A 87 -22.01 37.26 -16.62
C ASP A 87 -22.68 37.80 -17.90
N ASP A 88 -23.36 36.96 -18.67
CA ASP A 88 -24.06 37.39 -19.89
C ASP A 88 -25.35 38.17 -19.58
N GLU A 89 -25.79 38.18 -18.36
CA GLU A 89 -26.90 39.02 -17.91
C GLU A 89 -26.42 40.33 -17.29
#